data_032b7b1ea35a4eb89d46083606837fd4
#
_entry.id   032b7b1ea35a4eb89d46083606837fd4
#
_cell.length_a   1.000
_cell.length_b   1.000
_cell.length_c   1.000
_cell.angle_alpha   90.00
_cell.angle_beta   90.00
_cell.angle_gamma   90.00
#
_symmetry.space_group_name_H-M   'P 1'
#
loop_
_entity.id
_entity.type
_entity.pdbx_description
1 polymer ?
#
loop_
_entity_poly.entity_id
_entity_poly.type
_entity_poly.pdbx_seq_one_letter_code
_entity_poly.pdbx_strand_id
1 'polypeptide(L)'
;MRYILIGGAWPYANSSLHLGHIAALISGDVLARYHRQIGDKVLYVSGTDCHGTPITERAKKEKISPREISEKYHKEFSKVFENMEFSYDLYTKTDNEYHEEKVKEIFKRIYDNGYIYEKIDQDNYCEHCQKFVADRELKLICPNCGNETKGDQCDCGYVPTKEDLQNAVCIDCGNKTTTRPNKNLYVALSKLQPEIEKYVEKNESSWRKNSQNETRKYLKEGLKDRAVTRNLDWGVEIPIEGYEDKRMYVWIDAVLGYITTAMRYCEENGLNWENWWKENKENENRIYMVHGKDNIMFHTLILPGLLIGAKDNYLLPDKIVSTEYLNFNDQKFSKSKGIGMTILEALDKFNVDTLRFHLIKNGPETRDSNFTEEEYILTHNEVTNKLGNFVNRTLKYKGLTNIPNGNMDEEVKKYLEDKYVEISQNIENIEFKNAANKIMELLDYANKYYDESKPWVQIKENEEDFNNTIYTCSVIIANISNLIEAFMPETAQKIRNYLNIADKSWNYIEVEKGLKLENIQALFERMSNAEQ
;
A
#
# COMPACT_ATOMS: atom_id res chain seq x y z
N MET A 1 -22.34 13.28 -0.27
CA MET A 1 -20.91 13.54 -0.46
C MET A 1 -20.17 12.23 -0.22
N ARG A 2 -19.16 11.89 -1.05
CA ARG A 2 -18.47 10.60 -0.91
C ARG A 2 -17.18 10.80 -0.09
N TYR A 3 -17.01 9.98 0.97
CA TYR A 3 -15.85 9.96 1.83
C TYR A 3 -15.08 8.66 1.62
N ILE A 4 -13.82 8.77 1.25
CA ILE A 4 -12.95 7.64 0.91
C ILE A 4 -11.82 7.57 1.93
N LEU A 5 -11.76 6.48 2.68
CA LEU A 5 -10.60 6.14 3.49
C LEU A 5 -9.75 5.11 2.77
N ILE A 6 -8.44 5.34 2.74
CA ILE A 6 -7.47 4.38 2.22
C ILE A 6 -6.44 4.12 3.31
N GLY A 7 -6.37 2.88 3.78
CA GLY A 7 -5.37 2.40 4.73
C GLY A 7 -4.27 1.63 4.01
N GLY A 8 -3.07 2.18 3.95
CA GLY A 8 -1.88 1.44 3.50
C GLY A 8 -1.30 0.62 4.65
N ALA A 9 -0.96 -0.66 4.41
CA ALA A 9 -0.37 -1.51 5.45
C ALA A 9 0.91 -0.91 6.05
N TRP A 10 1.11 -1.17 7.32
CA TRP A 10 2.17 -0.60 8.13
C TRP A 10 3.44 -1.47 8.04
N PRO A 11 4.53 -1.00 7.43
CA PRO A 11 5.78 -1.77 7.41
C PRO A 11 6.46 -1.78 8.77
N TYR A 12 7.07 -2.92 9.12
CA TYR A 12 7.84 -3.11 10.33
C TYR A 12 9.15 -2.32 10.34
N ALA A 13 9.43 -1.59 11.44
CA ALA A 13 10.65 -0.81 11.66
C ALA A 13 11.89 -1.68 12.00
N ASN A 14 12.10 -2.80 11.32
CA ASN A 14 13.21 -3.72 11.59
C ASN A 14 14.25 -3.81 10.48
N SER A 15 13.98 -3.19 9.34
CA SER A 15 14.85 -3.25 8.15
C SER A 15 14.37 -2.32 7.05
N SER A 16 15.26 -1.87 6.15
CA SER A 16 14.93 -1.01 5.00
C SER A 16 13.84 -1.59 4.10
N LEU A 17 13.06 -0.72 3.47
CA LEU A 17 12.04 -1.11 2.50
C LEU A 17 12.70 -1.59 1.20
N HIS A 18 12.08 -2.56 0.55
CA HIS A 18 12.45 -3.07 -0.78
C HIS A 18 11.28 -2.96 -1.76
N LEU A 19 11.52 -3.19 -3.05
CA LEU A 19 10.51 -3.06 -4.11
C LEU A 19 9.22 -3.82 -3.83
N GLY A 20 9.27 -4.98 -3.16
CA GLY A 20 8.08 -5.75 -2.79
C GLY A 20 7.13 -5.00 -1.85
N HIS A 21 7.65 -4.16 -0.93
CA HIS A 21 6.80 -3.32 -0.06
C HIS A 21 6.08 -2.25 -0.87
N ILE A 22 6.79 -1.59 -1.79
CA ILE A 22 6.19 -0.57 -2.65
C ILE A 22 5.16 -1.19 -3.59
N ALA A 23 5.46 -2.33 -4.21
CA ALA A 23 4.51 -3.04 -5.07
C ALA A 23 3.20 -3.41 -4.33
N ALA A 24 3.28 -3.71 -3.03
CA ALA A 24 2.11 -3.99 -2.22
C ALA A 24 1.29 -2.75 -1.86
N LEU A 25 1.89 -1.55 -1.85
CA LEU A 25 1.25 -0.32 -1.34
C LEU A 25 0.90 0.70 -2.43
N ILE A 26 1.57 0.65 -3.60
CA ILE A 26 1.45 1.69 -4.64
C ILE A 26 0.02 1.88 -5.15
N SER A 27 -0.78 0.82 -5.17
CA SER A 27 -2.20 0.88 -5.56
C SER A 27 -3.04 1.77 -4.63
N GLY A 28 -2.63 1.94 -3.37
CA GLY A 28 -3.25 2.88 -2.44
C GLY A 28 -3.07 4.34 -2.86
N ASP A 29 -1.89 4.69 -3.37
CA ASP A 29 -1.63 6.03 -3.88
C ASP A 29 -2.39 6.30 -5.19
N VAL A 30 -2.50 5.29 -6.08
CA VAL A 30 -3.33 5.39 -7.29
C VAL A 30 -4.79 5.69 -6.92
N LEU A 31 -5.35 4.96 -5.96
CA LEU A 31 -6.71 5.20 -5.45
C LEU A 31 -6.85 6.61 -4.87
N ALA A 32 -5.91 7.03 -4.02
CA ALA A 32 -5.97 8.34 -3.37
C ALA A 32 -5.97 9.49 -4.38
N ARG A 33 -5.07 9.45 -5.36
CA ARG A 33 -4.99 10.47 -6.42
C ARG A 33 -6.23 10.47 -7.31
N TYR A 34 -6.66 9.30 -7.76
CA TYR A 34 -7.87 9.17 -8.57
C TYR A 34 -9.11 9.73 -7.85
N HIS A 35 -9.36 9.30 -6.61
CA HIS A 35 -10.52 9.78 -5.85
C HIS A 35 -10.47 11.29 -5.58
N ARG A 36 -9.29 11.87 -5.36
CA ARG A 36 -9.13 13.32 -5.25
C ARG A 36 -9.46 14.04 -6.56
N GLN A 37 -9.04 13.47 -7.71
CA GLN A 37 -9.33 14.04 -9.04
C GLN A 37 -10.83 14.04 -9.36
N ILE A 38 -11.60 13.03 -8.93
CA ILE A 38 -13.06 13.00 -9.12
C ILE A 38 -13.83 13.80 -8.06
N GLY A 39 -13.13 14.45 -7.13
CA GLY A 39 -13.72 15.37 -6.15
C GLY A 39 -14.21 14.72 -4.85
N ASP A 40 -13.84 13.48 -4.57
CA ASP A 40 -14.15 12.81 -3.33
C ASP A 40 -13.36 13.40 -2.15
N LYS A 41 -13.89 13.23 -0.92
CA LYS A 41 -13.19 13.57 0.32
C LYS A 41 -12.31 12.39 0.73
N VAL A 42 -11.05 12.47 0.35
CA VAL A 42 -10.08 11.38 0.58
C VAL A 42 -9.33 11.59 1.88
N LEU A 43 -9.11 10.50 2.61
CA LEU A 43 -8.17 10.40 3.72
C LEU A 43 -7.30 9.17 3.50
N TYR A 44 -6.04 9.39 3.13
CA TYR A 44 -5.05 8.35 2.86
C TYR A 44 -4.04 8.29 3.99
N VAL A 45 -4.06 7.20 4.77
CA VAL A 45 -3.27 7.05 5.99
C VAL A 45 -2.44 5.77 5.98
N SER A 46 -1.27 5.85 6.60
CA SER A 46 -0.40 4.72 6.89
C SER A 46 0.58 5.09 8.01
N GLY A 47 1.52 4.22 8.29
CA GLY A 47 2.57 4.50 9.26
C GLY A 47 3.57 3.36 9.37
N THR A 48 4.52 3.54 10.28
CA THR A 48 5.55 2.56 10.62
C THR A 48 5.11 1.75 11.83
N ASP A 49 5.09 0.42 11.70
CA ASP A 49 4.88 -0.50 12.81
C ASP A 49 6.18 -0.62 13.63
N CYS A 50 6.15 -0.09 14.84
CA CYS A 50 7.31 0.13 15.70
C CYS A 50 7.40 -0.81 16.90
N HIS A 51 6.42 -1.70 17.10
CA HIS A 51 6.33 -2.54 18.28
C HIS A 51 6.66 -4.01 18.00
N GLY A 52 6.76 -4.81 19.05
CA GLY A 52 6.91 -6.26 18.97
C GLY A 52 8.34 -6.79 18.92
N THR A 53 8.45 -8.12 18.96
CA THR A 53 9.72 -8.87 19.07
C THR A 53 10.73 -8.54 17.96
N PRO A 54 10.36 -8.36 16.66
CA PRO A 54 11.36 -8.05 15.63
C PRO A 54 12.14 -6.77 15.89
N ILE A 55 11.51 -5.77 16.53
CA ILE A 55 12.17 -4.51 16.88
C ILE A 55 13.14 -4.71 18.05
N THR A 56 12.72 -5.43 19.10
CA THR A 56 13.58 -5.71 20.25
C THR A 56 14.76 -6.61 19.88
N GLU A 57 14.58 -7.61 19.00
CA GLU A 57 15.68 -8.43 18.48
C GLU A 57 16.68 -7.57 17.69
N ARG A 58 16.19 -6.65 16.86
CA ARG A 58 17.05 -5.74 16.10
C ARG A 58 17.81 -4.78 17.02
N ALA A 59 17.14 -4.23 18.04
CA ALA A 59 17.74 -3.36 19.04
C ALA A 59 18.88 -4.06 19.80
N LYS A 60 18.65 -5.29 20.27
CA LYS A 60 19.69 -6.12 20.89
C LYS A 60 20.89 -6.33 19.98
N LYS A 61 20.66 -6.63 18.69
CA LYS A 61 21.71 -6.85 17.69
C LYS A 61 22.54 -5.60 17.43
N GLU A 62 21.89 -4.43 17.33
CA GLU A 62 22.56 -3.15 17.09
C GLU A 62 23.06 -2.47 18.39
N LYS A 63 22.72 -3.03 19.56
CA LYS A 63 23.08 -2.50 20.90
C LYS A 63 22.56 -1.07 21.15
N ILE A 64 21.36 -0.80 20.68
CA ILE A 64 20.62 0.45 20.91
C ILE A 64 19.21 0.13 21.44
N SER A 65 18.46 1.14 21.85
CA SER A 65 17.11 0.94 22.34
C SER A 65 16.11 0.60 21.23
N PRO A 66 14.98 -0.09 21.53
CA PRO A 66 13.90 -0.29 20.56
C PRO A 66 13.35 1.01 19.97
N ARG A 67 13.29 2.08 20.77
CA ARG A 67 12.87 3.42 20.34
C ARG A 67 13.82 4.02 19.30
N GLU A 68 15.13 3.85 19.47
CA GLU A 68 16.11 4.31 18.47
C GLU A 68 16.00 3.53 17.16
N ILE A 69 15.73 2.22 17.21
CA ILE A 69 15.44 1.41 16.00
C ILE A 69 14.18 1.92 15.30
N SER A 70 13.10 2.09 16.07
CA SER A 70 11.83 2.63 15.58
C SER A 70 12.03 3.97 14.86
N GLU A 71 12.69 4.91 15.51
CA GLU A 71 12.95 6.25 14.97
C GLU A 71 13.81 6.24 13.71
N LYS A 72 14.86 5.40 13.69
CA LYS A 72 15.76 5.22 12.54
C LYS A 72 14.98 4.80 11.30
N TYR A 73 14.19 3.72 11.41
CA TYR A 73 13.46 3.19 10.27
C TYR A 73 12.24 4.04 9.90
N HIS A 74 11.57 4.66 10.88
CA HIS A 74 10.49 5.58 10.58
C HIS A 74 10.96 6.77 9.72
N LYS A 75 12.12 7.36 10.05
CA LYS A 75 12.72 8.44 9.22
C LYS A 75 13.09 7.96 7.83
N GLU A 76 13.66 6.76 7.72
CA GLU A 76 14.00 6.16 6.42
C GLU A 76 12.74 5.93 5.59
N PHE A 77 11.70 5.32 6.17
CA PHE A 77 10.45 5.01 5.47
C PHE A 77 9.72 6.27 5.03
N SER A 78 9.62 7.27 5.90
CA SER A 78 9.02 8.57 5.55
C SER A 78 9.69 9.17 4.32
N LYS A 79 11.04 9.18 4.30
CA LYS A 79 11.80 9.68 3.14
C LYS A 79 11.60 8.81 1.89
N VAL A 80 11.52 7.49 2.04
CA VAL A 80 11.24 6.57 0.91
C VAL A 80 9.88 6.87 0.31
N PHE A 81 8.83 7.00 1.13
CA PHE A 81 7.48 7.30 0.63
C PHE A 81 7.38 8.69 0.01
N GLU A 82 8.04 9.69 0.57
CA GLU A 82 8.17 11.03 -0.02
C GLU A 82 8.84 10.96 -1.39
N ASN A 83 10.00 10.32 -1.49
CA ASN A 83 10.76 10.20 -2.74
C ASN A 83 10.04 9.34 -3.80
N MET A 84 9.21 8.39 -3.38
CA MET A 84 8.34 7.60 -4.24
C MET A 84 7.01 8.31 -4.55
N GLU A 85 6.86 9.56 -4.10
CA GLU A 85 5.67 10.41 -4.33
C GLU A 85 4.35 9.83 -3.82
N PHE A 86 4.39 9.11 -2.68
CA PHE A 86 3.16 8.70 -2.02
C PHE A 86 2.44 9.91 -1.41
N SER A 87 1.17 10.07 -1.70
CA SER A 87 0.36 11.22 -1.31
C SER A 87 -0.42 11.00 0.00
N TYR A 88 0.21 10.38 1.01
CA TYR A 88 -0.41 10.21 2.34
C TYR A 88 -0.83 11.57 2.92
N ASP A 89 -2.05 11.64 3.45
CA ASP A 89 -2.46 12.79 4.27
C ASP A 89 -1.73 12.79 5.61
N LEU A 90 -1.53 11.60 6.18
CA LEU A 90 -0.65 11.41 7.33
C LEU A 90 0.06 10.04 7.26
N TYR A 91 1.39 10.08 7.28
CA TYR A 91 2.26 8.93 7.53
C TYR A 91 2.87 9.07 8.93
N THR A 92 2.49 8.21 9.87
CA THR A 92 2.89 8.29 11.28
C THR A 92 3.62 7.02 11.74
N LYS A 93 3.65 6.75 13.04
CA LYS A 93 4.22 5.53 13.63
C LYS A 93 3.40 5.08 14.83
N THR A 94 3.44 3.79 15.18
CA THR A 94 2.73 3.26 16.35
C THR A 94 3.37 3.68 17.67
N ASP A 95 4.69 3.93 17.72
CA ASP A 95 5.41 4.47 18.88
C ASP A 95 5.17 6.00 19.00
N ASN A 96 3.95 6.39 19.39
CA ASN A 96 3.60 7.76 19.77
C ASN A 96 2.44 7.78 20.77
N GLU A 97 2.45 8.75 21.66
CA GLU A 97 1.50 8.88 22.78
C GLU A 97 0.04 8.91 22.33
N TYR A 98 -0.27 9.68 21.27
CA TYR A 98 -1.64 9.80 20.76
C TYR A 98 -2.20 8.43 20.32
N HIS A 99 -1.42 7.69 19.53
CA HIS A 99 -1.81 6.36 19.09
C HIS A 99 -2.03 5.42 20.27
N GLU A 100 -1.06 5.37 21.20
CA GLU A 100 -1.12 4.50 22.37
C GLU A 100 -2.35 4.77 23.24
N GLU A 101 -2.67 6.04 23.50
CA GLU A 101 -3.87 6.43 24.24
C GLU A 101 -5.15 5.97 23.54
N LYS A 102 -5.29 6.26 22.25
CA LYS A 102 -6.50 5.91 21.49
C LYS A 102 -6.68 4.40 21.33
N VAL A 103 -5.60 3.66 21.14
CA VAL A 103 -5.64 2.19 21.11
C VAL A 103 -6.07 1.63 22.46
N LYS A 104 -5.56 2.16 23.59
CA LYS A 104 -5.98 1.77 24.94
C LYS A 104 -7.48 2.02 25.16
N GLU A 105 -8.01 3.16 24.70
CA GLU A 105 -9.45 3.48 24.76
C GLU A 105 -10.30 2.44 24.00
N ILE A 106 -9.93 2.11 22.75
CA ILE A 106 -10.64 1.14 21.92
C ILE A 106 -10.54 -0.27 22.53
N PHE A 107 -9.34 -0.68 22.95
CA PHE A 107 -9.10 -1.97 23.62
C PHE A 107 -9.98 -2.14 24.88
N LYS A 108 -9.98 -1.11 25.73
CA LYS A 108 -10.82 -1.14 26.94
C LYS A 108 -12.30 -1.28 26.63
N ARG A 109 -12.78 -0.59 25.60
CA ARG A 109 -14.19 -0.69 25.16
C ARG A 109 -14.52 -2.12 24.69
N ILE A 110 -13.64 -2.79 23.96
CA ILE A 110 -13.82 -4.18 23.52
C ILE A 110 -13.85 -5.11 24.75
N TYR A 111 -13.00 -4.85 25.74
CA TYR A 111 -12.96 -5.58 27.00
C TYR A 111 -14.27 -5.39 27.80
N ASP A 112 -14.71 -4.16 27.99
CA ASP A 112 -15.94 -3.84 28.73
C ASP A 112 -17.20 -4.41 28.04
N ASN A 113 -17.18 -4.58 26.72
CA ASN A 113 -18.22 -5.25 25.94
C ASN A 113 -18.17 -6.79 26.02
N GLY A 114 -17.19 -7.37 26.73
CA GLY A 114 -17.05 -8.81 26.95
C GLY A 114 -16.57 -9.61 25.73
N TYR A 115 -15.82 -8.95 24.81
CA TYR A 115 -15.15 -9.60 23.69
C TYR A 115 -13.64 -9.75 23.86
N ILE A 116 -13.09 -9.20 24.95
CA ILE A 116 -11.77 -9.55 25.46
C ILE A 116 -11.99 -10.19 26.84
N TYR A 117 -11.37 -11.33 27.10
CA TYR A 117 -11.54 -12.11 28.32
C TYR A 117 -10.22 -12.71 28.79
N GLU A 118 -10.15 -13.03 30.08
CA GLU A 118 -8.99 -13.63 30.72
C GLU A 118 -8.95 -15.14 30.50
N LYS A 119 -7.74 -15.67 30.25
CA LYS A 119 -7.46 -17.09 30.18
C LYS A 119 -6.06 -17.37 30.75
N ILE A 120 -5.93 -18.45 31.51
CA ILE A 120 -4.67 -18.93 32.01
C ILE A 120 -4.16 -20.03 31.08
N ASP A 121 -2.99 -19.80 30.48
CA ASP A 121 -2.29 -20.76 29.64
C ASP A 121 -1.08 -21.34 30.38
N GLN A 122 -0.58 -22.47 29.90
CA GLN A 122 0.72 -22.99 30.29
C GLN A 122 1.73 -22.52 29.25
N ASP A 123 2.53 -21.51 29.60
CA ASP A 123 3.51 -20.90 28.72
C ASP A 123 4.94 -21.22 29.15
N ASN A 124 5.87 -21.20 28.22
CA ASN A 124 7.27 -21.49 28.46
C ASN A 124 7.92 -20.43 29.33
N TYR A 125 8.60 -20.87 30.40
CA TYR A 125 9.31 -20.02 31.34
C TYR A 125 10.78 -20.43 31.46
N CYS A 126 11.69 -19.48 31.36
CA CYS A 126 13.11 -19.71 31.55
C CYS A 126 13.50 -19.40 33.00
N GLU A 127 13.86 -20.44 33.74
CA GLU A 127 14.27 -20.32 35.17
C GLU A 127 15.57 -19.50 35.34
N HIS A 128 16.47 -19.59 34.36
CA HIS A 128 17.73 -18.85 34.39
C HIS A 128 17.52 -17.35 34.12
N CYS A 129 16.70 -17.01 33.08
CA CYS A 129 16.40 -15.62 32.72
C CYS A 129 15.27 -15.03 33.57
N GLN A 130 14.58 -15.85 34.38
CA GLN A 130 13.44 -15.47 35.23
C GLN A 130 12.32 -14.73 34.44
N LYS A 131 12.02 -15.20 33.22
CA LYS A 131 10.98 -14.60 32.36
C LYS A 131 10.21 -15.67 31.60
N PHE A 132 8.97 -15.34 31.21
CA PHE A 132 8.27 -16.06 30.15
C PHE A 132 8.97 -15.81 28.82
N VAL A 133 9.02 -16.84 27.99
CA VAL A 133 9.77 -16.85 26.73
C VAL A 133 8.78 -16.98 25.57
N ALA A 134 8.77 -16.01 24.66
CA ALA A 134 7.92 -16.06 23.49
C ALA A 134 8.38 -17.17 22.51
N ASP A 135 7.46 -17.70 21.70
CA ASP A 135 7.76 -18.81 20.78
C ASP A 135 8.98 -18.52 19.88
N ARG A 136 9.17 -17.29 19.41
CA ARG A 136 10.35 -16.87 18.64
C ARG A 136 11.66 -16.86 19.40
N GLU A 137 11.59 -16.73 20.70
CA GLU A 137 12.75 -16.77 21.61
C GLU A 137 13.06 -18.18 22.08
N LEU A 138 12.32 -19.20 21.61
CA LEU A 138 12.54 -20.61 21.83
C LEU A 138 13.24 -21.25 20.64
N LYS A 139 14.08 -22.23 20.92
CA LYS A 139 14.82 -23.02 19.97
C LYS A 139 14.56 -24.50 20.21
N LEU A 140 14.29 -25.24 19.16
CA LEU A 140 14.03 -26.68 19.24
C LEU A 140 14.49 -27.39 17.96
N ILE A 141 14.50 -28.71 17.99
CA ILE A 141 14.66 -29.54 16.78
C ILE A 141 13.27 -29.76 16.18
N CYS A 142 13.09 -29.38 14.93
CA CYS A 142 11.82 -29.54 14.22
C CYS A 142 11.45 -31.03 14.11
N PRO A 143 10.26 -31.45 14.60
CA PRO A 143 9.85 -32.86 14.52
C PRO A 143 9.59 -33.33 13.09
N ASN A 144 9.34 -32.41 12.15
CA ASN A 144 9.05 -32.74 10.77
C ASN A 144 10.30 -32.94 9.89
N CYS A 145 11.33 -32.10 10.02
CA CYS A 145 12.51 -32.15 9.14
C CYS A 145 13.83 -32.39 9.88
N GLY A 146 13.86 -32.46 11.23
CA GLY A 146 15.04 -32.71 12.03
C GLY A 146 16.05 -31.56 12.12
N ASN A 147 15.77 -30.41 11.49
CA ASN A 147 16.62 -29.22 11.58
C ASN A 147 16.33 -28.41 12.83
N GLU A 148 17.34 -27.66 13.27
CA GLU A 148 17.15 -26.67 14.31
C GLU A 148 16.22 -25.55 13.82
N THR A 149 15.24 -25.16 14.64
CA THR A 149 14.26 -24.13 14.31
C THR A 149 13.90 -23.29 15.52
N LYS A 150 13.29 -22.12 15.27
CA LYS A 150 12.61 -21.35 16.30
C LYS A 150 11.23 -21.96 16.61
N GLY A 151 10.66 -21.57 17.75
CA GLY A 151 9.39 -22.12 18.21
C GLY A 151 8.14 -21.60 17.50
N ASP A 152 8.26 -20.59 16.63
CA ASP A 152 7.12 -20.03 15.89
C ASP A 152 6.85 -20.74 14.56
N GLN A 153 7.88 -21.02 13.76
CA GLN A 153 7.76 -21.73 12.49
C GLN A 153 9.12 -22.20 11.99
N CYS A 154 9.16 -23.39 11.43
CA CYS A 154 10.33 -23.95 10.74
C CYS A 154 10.37 -23.54 9.28
N ASP A 155 11.56 -23.44 8.68
CA ASP A 155 11.77 -23.17 7.26
C ASP A 155 11.10 -24.24 6.35
N CYS A 156 10.84 -25.44 6.86
CA CYS A 156 10.06 -26.47 6.15
C CYS A 156 8.55 -26.23 6.16
N GLY A 157 8.07 -25.15 6.78
CA GLY A 157 6.66 -24.80 6.90
C GLY A 157 5.94 -25.39 8.12
N TYR A 158 6.62 -26.24 8.91
CA TYR A 158 6.03 -26.81 10.13
C TYR A 158 5.93 -25.74 11.23
N VAL A 159 4.76 -25.67 11.88
CA VAL A 159 4.52 -24.81 13.06
C VAL A 159 4.55 -25.69 14.29
N PRO A 160 5.55 -25.53 15.22
CA PRO A 160 5.64 -26.32 16.43
C PRO A 160 4.38 -26.23 17.30
N THR A 161 3.96 -27.37 17.82
CA THR A 161 2.83 -27.44 18.76
C THR A 161 3.28 -27.11 20.20
N LYS A 162 2.33 -26.90 21.11
CA LYS A 162 2.67 -26.70 22.55
C LYS A 162 3.43 -27.90 23.14
N GLU A 163 3.18 -29.10 22.67
CA GLU A 163 3.87 -30.30 23.05
C GLU A 163 5.35 -30.30 22.61
N ASP A 164 5.58 -29.86 21.36
CA ASP A 164 6.95 -29.74 20.83
C ASP A 164 7.77 -28.71 21.62
N LEU A 165 7.14 -27.62 22.05
CA LEU A 165 7.77 -26.53 22.79
C LEU A 165 8.14 -26.91 24.24
N GLN A 166 7.61 -28.00 24.82
CA GLN A 166 7.96 -28.45 26.16
C GLN A 166 9.45 -28.80 26.33
N ASN A 167 10.13 -29.15 25.23
CA ASN A 167 11.56 -29.47 25.22
C ASN A 167 12.42 -28.35 24.61
N ALA A 168 11.85 -27.20 24.37
CA ALA A 168 12.56 -26.07 23.78
C ALA A 168 13.57 -25.46 24.78
N VAL A 169 14.58 -24.81 24.23
CA VAL A 169 15.58 -24.05 24.97
C VAL A 169 15.42 -22.55 24.75
N CYS A 170 15.68 -21.76 25.75
CA CYS A 170 15.71 -20.31 25.66
C CYS A 170 16.88 -19.87 24.76
N ILE A 171 16.64 -19.07 23.74
CA ILE A 171 17.67 -18.58 22.82
C ILE A 171 18.70 -17.71 23.57
N ASP A 172 18.26 -16.91 24.54
CA ASP A 172 19.13 -15.95 25.24
C ASP A 172 20.21 -16.64 26.08
N CYS A 173 19.89 -17.78 26.73
CA CYS A 173 20.83 -18.44 27.67
C CYS A 173 21.13 -19.89 27.34
N GLY A 174 20.44 -20.51 26.36
CA GLY A 174 20.62 -21.91 26.00
C GLY A 174 20.08 -22.95 27.01
N ASN A 175 19.43 -22.51 28.11
CA ASN A 175 18.86 -23.42 29.10
C ASN A 175 17.48 -23.93 28.66
N LYS A 176 17.14 -25.15 29.10
CA LYS A 176 15.79 -25.68 28.91
C LYS A 176 14.76 -24.80 29.60
N THR A 177 13.61 -24.65 28.98
CA THR A 177 12.46 -23.97 29.58
C THR A 177 11.58 -24.96 30.34
N THR A 178 10.85 -24.45 31.33
CA THR A 178 9.74 -25.13 32.01
C THR A 178 8.42 -24.49 31.57
N THR A 179 7.28 -25.09 31.89
CA THR A 179 5.98 -24.45 31.71
C THR A 179 5.46 -23.93 33.03
N ARG A 180 4.89 -22.71 33.00
CA ARG A 180 4.22 -22.10 34.16
C ARG A 180 2.87 -21.53 33.75
N PRO A 181 1.88 -21.48 34.68
CA PRO A 181 0.64 -20.75 34.44
C PRO A 181 0.94 -19.30 34.14
N ASN A 182 0.41 -18.82 33.00
CA ASN A 182 0.53 -17.43 32.54
C ASN A 182 -0.86 -16.88 32.24
N LYS A 183 -1.18 -15.76 32.86
CA LYS A 183 -2.45 -15.09 32.73
C LYS A 183 -2.44 -14.19 31.47
N ASN A 184 -3.28 -14.47 30.50
CA ASN A 184 -3.35 -13.74 29.24
C ASN A 184 -4.77 -13.23 28.97
N LEU A 185 -4.89 -12.17 28.16
CA LEU A 185 -6.15 -11.70 27.60
C LEU A 185 -6.30 -12.24 26.17
N TYR A 186 -7.50 -12.64 25.84
CA TYR A 186 -7.88 -13.20 24.54
C TYR A 186 -9.01 -12.43 23.92
N VAL A 187 -8.93 -12.10 22.61
CA VAL A 187 -10.08 -11.62 21.85
C VAL A 187 -10.91 -12.82 21.40
N ALA A 188 -12.22 -12.75 21.68
CA ALA A 188 -13.20 -13.80 21.43
C ALA A 188 -13.68 -13.80 19.97
N LEU A 189 -12.77 -14.11 19.02
CA LEU A 189 -13.10 -14.15 17.58
C LEU A 189 -14.14 -15.21 17.26
N SER A 190 -14.12 -16.35 17.98
CA SER A 190 -15.13 -17.40 17.84
C SER A 190 -16.54 -16.89 18.13
N LYS A 191 -16.68 -16.02 19.15
CA LYS A 191 -17.96 -15.38 19.50
C LYS A 191 -18.39 -14.31 18.49
N LEU A 192 -17.42 -13.65 17.83
CA LEU A 192 -17.65 -12.62 16.82
C LEU A 192 -17.85 -13.18 15.40
N GLN A 193 -17.55 -14.47 15.18
CA GLN A 193 -17.61 -15.09 13.86
C GLN A 193 -18.92 -14.85 13.11
N PRO A 194 -20.12 -14.99 13.72
CA PRO A 194 -21.37 -14.80 12.98
C PRO A 194 -21.54 -13.40 12.39
N GLU A 195 -21.06 -12.36 13.10
CA GLU A 195 -21.09 -10.98 12.62
C GLU A 195 -20.03 -10.73 11.56
N ILE A 196 -18.84 -11.33 11.72
CA ILE A 196 -17.76 -11.29 10.73
C ILE A 196 -18.19 -11.98 9.43
N GLU A 197 -18.87 -13.12 9.51
CA GLU A 197 -19.43 -13.83 8.34
C GLU A 197 -20.41 -12.94 7.55
N LYS A 198 -21.34 -12.28 8.22
CA LYS A 198 -22.26 -11.32 7.59
C LYS A 198 -21.54 -10.18 6.88
N TYR A 199 -20.49 -9.65 7.52
CA TYR A 199 -19.67 -8.62 6.91
C TYR A 199 -18.96 -9.15 5.65
N VAL A 200 -18.37 -10.34 5.72
CA VAL A 200 -17.65 -10.96 4.59
C VAL A 200 -18.62 -11.25 3.45
N GLU A 201 -19.76 -11.89 3.71
CA GLU A 201 -20.80 -12.17 2.70
C GLU A 201 -21.26 -10.92 1.95
N LYS A 202 -21.38 -9.79 2.66
CA LYS A 202 -21.78 -8.51 2.07
C LYS A 202 -20.73 -7.93 1.12
N ASN A 203 -19.45 -8.06 1.45
CA ASN A 203 -18.37 -7.27 0.82
C ASN A 203 -17.41 -8.08 -0.06
N GLU A 204 -17.24 -9.39 0.18
CA GLU A 204 -16.20 -10.20 -0.44
C GLU A 204 -16.25 -10.24 -1.98
N SER A 205 -17.43 -10.08 -2.60
CA SER A 205 -17.56 -10.07 -4.07
C SER A 205 -16.75 -8.93 -4.72
N SER A 206 -16.45 -7.90 -3.95
CA SER A 206 -15.65 -6.74 -4.38
C SER A 206 -14.17 -6.86 -4.06
N TRP A 207 -13.74 -7.95 -3.40
CA TRP A 207 -12.34 -8.20 -3.03
C TRP A 207 -11.61 -8.99 -4.09
N ARG A 208 -10.28 -8.95 -4.06
CA ARG A 208 -9.45 -9.83 -4.89
C ARG A 208 -9.61 -11.29 -4.47
N LYS A 209 -9.42 -12.21 -5.42
CA LYS A 209 -9.64 -13.66 -5.23
C LYS A 209 -8.80 -14.28 -4.11
N ASN A 210 -7.55 -13.83 -3.94
CA ASN A 210 -6.71 -14.29 -2.84
C ASN A 210 -7.32 -13.95 -1.47
N SER A 211 -7.84 -12.73 -1.29
CA SER A 211 -8.53 -12.33 -0.06
C SER A 211 -9.80 -13.14 0.17
N GLN A 212 -10.62 -13.36 -0.86
CA GLN A 212 -11.81 -14.19 -0.76
C GLN A 212 -11.47 -15.60 -0.30
N ASN A 213 -10.51 -16.24 -0.96
CA ASN A 213 -10.14 -17.62 -0.70
C ASN A 213 -9.55 -17.83 0.70
N GLU A 214 -8.60 -16.97 1.09
CA GLU A 214 -7.95 -17.05 2.39
C GLU A 214 -8.94 -16.78 3.54
N THR A 215 -9.79 -15.77 3.39
CA THR A 215 -10.82 -15.43 4.40
C THR A 215 -11.81 -16.57 4.57
N ARG A 216 -12.34 -17.12 3.47
CA ARG A 216 -13.29 -18.26 3.51
C ARG A 216 -12.67 -19.50 4.15
N LYS A 217 -11.39 -19.75 3.91
CA LYS A 217 -10.66 -20.87 4.54
C LYS A 217 -10.71 -20.75 6.06
N TYR A 218 -10.34 -19.60 6.63
CA TYR A 218 -10.38 -19.38 8.08
C TYR A 218 -11.78 -19.48 8.66
N LEU A 219 -12.79 -18.91 7.98
CA LEU A 219 -14.19 -19.00 8.44
C LEU A 219 -14.71 -20.44 8.44
N LYS A 220 -14.36 -21.22 7.42
CA LYS A 220 -14.72 -22.65 7.33
C LYS A 220 -14.07 -23.50 8.43
N GLU A 221 -12.83 -23.19 8.78
CA GLU A 221 -12.10 -23.87 9.87
C GLU A 221 -12.61 -23.47 11.26
N GLY A 222 -13.39 -22.39 11.36
CA GLY A 222 -13.84 -21.77 12.59
C GLY A 222 -12.77 -20.86 13.21
N LEU A 223 -13.17 -19.61 13.48
CA LEU A 223 -12.26 -18.63 14.08
C LEU A 223 -11.87 -19.04 15.50
N LYS A 224 -10.57 -19.07 15.74
CA LYS A 224 -10.02 -19.34 17.07
C LYS A 224 -9.73 -18.04 17.81
N ASP A 225 -10.02 -18.01 19.09
CA ASP A 225 -9.69 -16.89 19.96
C ASP A 225 -8.17 -16.70 20.01
N ARG A 226 -7.75 -15.45 20.04
CA ARG A 226 -6.33 -15.09 19.97
C ARG A 226 -5.88 -14.30 21.18
N ALA A 227 -4.73 -14.67 21.73
CA ALA A 227 -4.09 -13.90 22.80
C ALA A 227 -3.71 -12.50 22.28
N VAL A 228 -4.20 -11.47 22.98
CA VAL A 228 -3.95 -10.06 22.68
C VAL A 228 -2.89 -9.45 23.60
N THR A 229 -2.36 -10.23 24.54
CA THR A 229 -1.25 -9.85 25.41
C THR A 229 0.02 -10.62 25.05
N ARG A 230 1.17 -10.01 25.31
CA ARG A 230 2.50 -10.60 25.16
C ARG A 230 3.39 -10.22 26.35
N ASN A 231 4.25 -11.13 26.78
CA ASN A 231 5.30 -10.86 27.79
C ASN A 231 6.46 -10.12 27.11
N LEU A 232 6.33 -8.83 26.95
CA LEU A 232 7.29 -7.94 26.30
C LEU A 232 7.41 -6.64 27.09
N ASP A 233 8.58 -6.02 27.01
CA ASP A 233 8.83 -4.71 27.61
C ASP A 233 8.57 -3.55 26.65
N TRP A 234 8.45 -3.83 25.34
CA TRP A 234 8.28 -2.86 24.27
C TRP A 234 6.96 -3.06 23.50
N GLY A 235 6.08 -2.08 23.54
CA GLY A 235 4.74 -2.09 22.94
C GLY A 235 3.73 -1.31 23.78
N VAL A 236 2.49 -1.24 23.31
CA VAL A 236 1.38 -0.57 24.00
C VAL A 236 1.04 -1.30 25.29
N GLU A 237 0.95 -0.58 26.40
CA GLU A 237 0.55 -1.13 27.70
C GLU A 237 -0.92 -1.61 27.67
N ILE A 238 -1.20 -2.62 28.50
CA ILE A 238 -2.57 -3.12 28.64
C ILE A 238 -3.35 -2.22 29.63
N PRO A 239 -4.48 -1.61 29.22
CA PRO A 239 -5.23 -0.70 30.08
C PRO A 239 -6.16 -1.44 31.08
N ILE A 240 -5.72 -2.59 31.60
CA ILE A 240 -6.49 -3.45 32.53
C ILE A 240 -5.56 -3.77 33.71
N GLU A 241 -6.06 -3.60 34.92
CA GLU A 241 -5.33 -3.88 36.17
C GLU A 241 -4.85 -5.34 36.24
N GLY A 242 -3.63 -5.53 36.66
CA GLY A 242 -2.99 -6.86 36.80
C GLY A 242 -2.33 -7.39 35.54
N TYR A 243 -2.08 -6.50 34.55
CA TYR A 243 -1.37 -6.80 33.30
C TYR A 243 -0.24 -5.80 32.99
N GLU A 244 0.31 -5.16 33.99
CA GLU A 244 1.33 -4.11 33.89
C GLU A 244 2.65 -4.65 33.30
N ASP A 245 2.93 -5.94 33.50
CA ASP A 245 4.09 -6.68 32.98
C ASP A 245 3.91 -7.15 31.52
N LYS A 246 2.80 -6.78 30.89
CA LYS A 246 2.48 -7.20 29.52
C LYS A 246 2.32 -6.03 28.56
N ARG A 247 2.45 -6.35 27.29
CA ARG A 247 2.17 -5.42 26.19
C ARG A 247 1.11 -5.99 25.26
N MET A 248 0.42 -5.09 24.59
CA MET A 248 -0.54 -5.45 23.56
C MET A 248 0.18 -6.18 22.40
N TYR A 249 -0.48 -7.18 21.85
CA TYR A 249 0.04 -7.87 20.68
C TYR A 249 0.08 -6.90 19.50
N VAL A 250 1.26 -6.73 18.92
CA VAL A 250 1.55 -5.71 17.90
C VAL A 250 0.57 -5.64 16.73
N TRP A 251 0.02 -6.76 16.28
CA TRP A 251 -0.95 -6.77 15.21
C TRP A 251 -2.34 -6.21 15.62
N ILE A 252 -2.63 -6.14 16.92
CA ILE A 252 -3.85 -5.51 17.44
C ILE A 252 -3.70 -3.99 17.43
N ASP A 253 -2.56 -3.47 17.89
CA ASP A 253 -2.31 -2.04 17.88
C ASP A 253 -2.11 -1.50 16.46
N ALA A 254 -1.33 -2.20 15.64
CA ALA A 254 -1.05 -1.78 14.27
C ALA A 254 -2.31 -1.65 13.40
N VAL A 255 -3.25 -2.63 13.46
CA VAL A 255 -4.49 -2.53 12.66
C VAL A 255 -5.44 -1.44 13.17
N LEU A 256 -5.40 -1.08 14.45
CA LEU A 256 -6.12 0.08 14.99
C LEU A 256 -5.44 1.41 14.61
N GLY A 257 -4.21 1.36 14.12
CA GLY A 257 -3.47 2.52 13.64
C GLY A 257 -4.17 3.30 12.53
N TYR A 258 -4.94 2.62 11.68
CA TYR A 258 -5.70 3.31 10.62
C TYR A 258 -6.73 4.29 11.19
N ILE A 259 -7.40 3.92 12.30
CA ILE A 259 -8.39 4.77 12.96
C ILE A 259 -7.69 5.88 13.72
N THR A 260 -6.68 5.55 14.51
CA THR A 260 -5.97 6.54 15.35
C THR A 260 -5.25 7.59 14.51
N THR A 261 -4.72 7.20 13.33
CA THR A 261 -4.11 8.14 12.38
C THR A 261 -5.16 9.04 11.76
N ALA A 262 -6.32 8.50 11.39
CA ALA A 262 -7.44 9.30 10.88
C ALA A 262 -7.94 10.29 11.93
N MET A 263 -8.10 9.85 13.19
CA MET A 263 -8.47 10.72 14.31
C MET A 263 -7.47 11.86 14.46
N ARG A 264 -6.19 11.54 14.54
CA ARG A 264 -5.11 12.51 14.71
C ARG A 264 -5.08 13.53 13.57
N TYR A 265 -5.08 13.08 12.32
CA TYR A 265 -5.08 13.98 11.16
C TYR A 265 -6.26 14.93 11.17
N CYS A 266 -7.46 14.39 11.44
CA CYS A 266 -8.67 15.20 11.46
C CYS A 266 -8.67 16.23 12.60
N GLU A 267 -8.25 15.84 13.81
CA GLU A 267 -8.13 16.76 14.95
C GLU A 267 -7.13 17.89 14.65
N GLU A 268 -5.95 17.57 14.09
CA GLU A 268 -4.92 18.55 13.73
C GLU A 268 -5.39 19.53 12.62
N ASN A 269 -6.34 19.11 11.76
CA ASN A 269 -6.84 19.89 10.63
C ASN A 269 -8.27 20.43 10.82
N GLY A 270 -8.86 20.30 12.00
CA GLY A 270 -10.21 20.80 12.29
C GLY A 270 -11.31 20.05 11.54
N LEU A 271 -11.09 18.79 11.19
CA LEU A 271 -12.03 17.90 10.50
C LEU A 271 -12.69 16.92 11.48
N ASN A 272 -13.83 16.36 11.10
CA ASN A 272 -14.47 15.29 11.87
C ASN A 272 -14.13 13.93 11.28
N TRP A 273 -13.29 13.14 11.97
CA TRP A 273 -12.87 11.81 11.56
C TRP A 273 -14.01 10.81 11.41
N GLU A 274 -15.13 11.01 12.13
CA GLU A 274 -16.32 10.16 12.05
C GLU A 274 -16.92 10.13 10.65
N ASN A 275 -16.73 11.19 9.85
CA ASN A 275 -17.17 11.22 8.47
C ASN A 275 -16.59 10.08 7.62
N TRP A 276 -15.43 9.51 7.98
CA TRP A 276 -14.80 8.39 7.27
C TRP A 276 -15.02 7.03 7.94
N TRP A 277 -15.20 7.02 9.27
CA TRP A 277 -15.20 5.79 10.05
C TRP A 277 -16.54 5.41 10.68
N LYS A 278 -17.55 6.28 10.64
CA LYS A 278 -18.87 6.01 11.24
C LYS A 278 -19.96 6.01 10.18
N GLU A 279 -20.99 5.19 10.40
CA GLU A 279 -22.18 5.22 9.55
C GLU A 279 -22.86 6.59 9.60
N ASN A 280 -23.03 7.18 8.42
CA ASN A 280 -23.82 8.39 8.23
C ASN A 280 -24.70 8.21 6.98
N LYS A 281 -26.01 8.26 7.15
CA LYS A 281 -26.97 8.07 6.04
C LYS A 281 -26.91 9.16 4.96
N GLU A 282 -26.30 10.30 5.26
CA GLU A 282 -26.15 11.43 4.33
C GLU A 282 -24.90 11.29 3.46
N ASN A 283 -24.00 10.39 3.81
CA ASN A 283 -22.72 10.20 3.15
C ASN A 283 -22.66 8.82 2.48
N GLU A 284 -21.99 8.76 1.35
CA GLU A 284 -21.50 7.51 0.77
C GLU A 284 -20.04 7.32 1.20
N ASN A 285 -19.78 6.26 1.97
CA ASN A 285 -18.46 5.97 2.48
C ASN A 285 -17.86 4.74 1.82
N ARG A 286 -16.55 4.76 1.63
CA ARG A 286 -15.78 3.58 1.23
C ARG A 286 -14.46 3.51 1.96
N ILE A 287 -14.11 2.29 2.40
CA ILE A 287 -12.85 2.01 3.09
C ILE A 287 -12.08 0.96 2.29
N TYR A 288 -10.92 1.37 1.78
CA TYR A 288 -9.96 0.50 1.10
C TYR A 288 -8.83 0.13 2.05
N MET A 289 -8.53 -1.18 2.17
CA MET A 289 -7.32 -1.66 2.85
C MET A 289 -6.35 -2.24 1.83
N VAL A 290 -5.15 -1.66 1.78
CA VAL A 290 -4.13 -1.95 0.75
C VAL A 290 -2.93 -2.62 1.41
N HIS A 291 -2.64 -3.87 1.02
CA HIS A 291 -1.61 -4.67 1.69
C HIS A 291 -1.13 -5.87 0.84
N GLY A 292 -0.05 -6.52 1.26
CA GLY A 292 0.36 -7.82 0.73
C GLY A 292 -0.48 -8.98 1.30
N LYS A 293 -0.50 -10.12 0.61
CA LYS A 293 -1.31 -11.31 0.97
C LYS A 293 -1.12 -11.82 2.39
N ASP A 294 0.05 -11.61 2.98
CA ASP A 294 0.34 -12.03 4.37
C ASP A 294 -0.55 -11.33 5.41
N ASN A 295 -1.15 -10.21 5.03
CA ASN A 295 -1.96 -9.38 5.92
C ASN A 295 -3.47 -9.58 5.72
N ILE A 296 -3.91 -10.48 4.84
CA ILE A 296 -5.33 -10.70 4.53
C ILE A 296 -6.13 -10.94 5.81
N MET A 297 -5.74 -11.91 6.63
CA MET A 297 -6.45 -12.26 7.87
C MET A 297 -6.61 -11.06 8.81
N PHE A 298 -5.61 -10.20 8.90
CA PHE A 298 -5.66 -9.04 9.80
C PHE A 298 -6.67 -7.99 9.33
N HIS A 299 -6.88 -7.86 8.03
CA HIS A 299 -7.77 -6.84 7.46
C HIS A 299 -9.18 -7.36 7.17
N THR A 300 -9.34 -8.67 6.97
CA THR A 300 -10.65 -9.26 6.68
C THR A 300 -11.36 -9.87 7.89
N LEU A 301 -10.62 -10.22 8.95
CA LEU A 301 -11.13 -10.89 10.13
C LEU A 301 -10.80 -10.16 11.43
N ILE A 302 -9.53 -9.84 11.69
CA ILE A 302 -9.09 -9.27 12.97
C ILE A 302 -9.60 -7.83 13.12
N LEU A 303 -9.27 -6.93 12.19
CA LEU A 303 -9.74 -5.55 12.24
C LEU A 303 -11.26 -5.46 12.28
N PRO A 304 -12.02 -6.11 11.37
CA PRO A 304 -13.49 -6.14 11.48
C PRO A 304 -13.99 -6.69 12.82
N GLY A 305 -13.39 -7.77 13.33
CA GLY A 305 -13.74 -8.34 14.62
C GLY A 305 -13.54 -7.37 15.78
N LEU A 306 -12.43 -6.62 15.80
CA LEU A 306 -12.16 -5.59 16.81
C LEU A 306 -13.18 -4.45 16.74
N LEU A 307 -13.51 -3.98 15.53
CA LEU A 307 -14.46 -2.90 15.31
C LEU A 307 -15.89 -3.29 15.70
N ILE A 308 -16.31 -4.50 15.35
CA ILE A 308 -17.59 -5.09 15.77
C ILE A 308 -17.63 -5.23 17.29
N GLY A 309 -16.55 -5.76 17.89
CA GLY A 309 -16.42 -5.94 19.35
C GLY A 309 -16.43 -4.62 20.12
N ALA A 310 -15.97 -3.54 19.54
CA ALA A 310 -16.02 -2.21 20.13
C ALA A 310 -17.44 -1.65 20.25
N LYS A 311 -18.42 -2.14 19.46
CA LYS A 311 -19.84 -1.71 19.47
C LYS A 311 -20.02 -0.19 19.41
N ASP A 312 -19.28 0.45 18.51
CA ASP A 312 -19.24 1.90 18.39
C ASP A 312 -19.57 2.38 16.95
N ASN A 313 -20.43 1.62 16.25
CA ASN A 313 -20.92 1.91 14.91
C ASN A 313 -19.81 2.24 13.88
N TYR A 314 -18.66 1.59 13.99
CA TYR A 314 -17.60 1.72 13.00
C TYR A 314 -18.03 1.13 11.66
N LEU A 315 -17.69 1.82 10.59
CA LEU A 315 -17.69 1.24 9.25
C LEU A 315 -16.60 0.16 9.16
N LEU A 316 -16.87 -0.87 8.39
CA LEU A 316 -15.91 -1.95 8.14
C LEU A 316 -15.33 -1.80 6.73
N PRO A 317 -14.12 -2.31 6.46
CA PRO A 317 -13.50 -2.20 5.13
C PRO A 317 -14.39 -2.77 4.01
N ASP A 318 -14.70 -1.96 3.00
CA ASP A 318 -15.50 -2.41 1.85
C ASP A 318 -14.65 -3.15 0.83
N LYS A 319 -13.42 -2.65 0.60
CA LYS A 319 -12.51 -3.12 -0.44
C LYS A 319 -11.20 -3.61 0.16
N ILE A 320 -10.84 -4.84 -0.15
CA ILE A 320 -9.55 -5.43 0.23
C ILE A 320 -8.68 -5.54 -1.01
N VAL A 321 -7.63 -4.74 -1.04
CA VAL A 321 -6.68 -4.61 -2.15
C VAL A 321 -5.38 -5.33 -1.77
N SER A 322 -5.44 -6.66 -1.74
CA SER A 322 -4.30 -7.52 -1.41
C SER A 322 -3.49 -7.86 -2.65
N THR A 323 -2.17 -7.79 -2.57
CA THR A 323 -1.27 -8.20 -3.65
C THR A 323 -0.63 -9.57 -3.35
N GLU A 324 -0.23 -10.26 -4.39
CA GLU A 324 0.63 -11.43 -4.33
C GLU A 324 2.09 -11.02 -4.08
N TYR A 325 3.07 -11.94 -4.15
CA TYR A 325 4.47 -11.60 -3.94
C TYR A 325 5.13 -11.05 -5.20
N LEU A 326 5.92 -9.99 -5.01
CA LEU A 326 6.93 -9.60 -5.98
C LEU A 326 8.21 -10.36 -5.65
N ASN A 327 8.76 -11.10 -6.62
CA ASN A 327 10.08 -11.70 -6.55
C ASN A 327 11.12 -10.75 -7.17
N PHE A 328 12.39 -11.03 -6.95
CA PHE A 328 13.51 -10.31 -7.55
C PHE A 328 14.44 -11.33 -8.21
N ASN A 329 14.64 -11.23 -9.53
CA ASN A 329 15.43 -12.18 -10.32
C ASN A 329 15.03 -13.64 -10.01
N ASP A 330 13.72 -13.94 -10.09
CA ASP A 330 13.09 -15.25 -9.84
C ASP A 330 13.28 -15.82 -8.42
N GLN A 331 13.70 -14.97 -7.47
CA GLN A 331 13.90 -15.35 -6.08
C GLN A 331 13.06 -14.46 -5.14
N LYS A 332 12.63 -15.02 -4.01
CA LYS A 332 11.99 -14.22 -2.96
C LYS A 332 13.01 -13.26 -2.37
N PHE A 333 12.56 -12.04 -2.06
CA PHE A 333 13.37 -11.07 -1.33
C PHE A 333 13.91 -11.71 -0.05
N SER A 334 15.22 -11.63 0.15
CA SER A 334 15.89 -12.20 1.33
C SER A 334 17.12 -11.40 1.70
N LYS A 335 17.02 -10.62 2.77
CA LYS A 335 18.14 -9.79 3.26
C LYS A 335 19.32 -10.63 3.75
N SER A 336 19.04 -11.77 4.40
CA SER A 336 20.08 -12.66 4.89
C SER A 336 20.91 -13.29 3.77
N LYS A 337 20.34 -13.40 2.57
CA LYS A 337 20.99 -13.94 1.37
C LYS A 337 21.45 -12.84 0.40
N GLY A 338 21.24 -11.56 0.71
CA GLY A 338 21.57 -10.44 -0.20
C GLY A 338 20.72 -10.42 -1.47
N ILE A 339 19.50 -11.01 -1.45
CA ILE A 339 18.61 -11.07 -2.60
C ILE A 339 17.60 -9.92 -2.49
N GLY A 340 17.64 -9.02 -3.47
CA GLY A 340 16.70 -7.90 -3.58
C GLY A 340 17.41 -6.56 -3.74
N MET A 341 16.61 -5.53 -3.95
CA MET A 341 17.02 -4.13 -4.06
C MET A 341 16.21 -3.32 -3.06
N THR A 342 16.86 -2.50 -2.26
CA THR A 342 16.18 -1.51 -1.41
C THR A 342 15.59 -0.40 -2.28
N ILE A 343 14.62 0.33 -1.75
CA ILE A 343 14.04 1.44 -2.52
C ILE A 343 15.04 2.58 -2.72
N LEU A 344 15.92 2.83 -1.75
CA LEU A 344 16.95 3.85 -1.91
C LEU A 344 17.90 3.51 -3.08
N GLU A 345 18.34 2.25 -3.19
CA GLU A 345 19.14 1.79 -4.33
C GLU A 345 18.36 1.87 -5.66
N ALA A 346 17.06 1.59 -5.65
CA ALA A 346 16.22 1.70 -6.84
C ALA A 346 16.06 3.16 -7.28
N LEU A 347 15.90 4.09 -6.35
CA LEU A 347 15.77 5.52 -6.63
C LEU A 347 17.06 6.16 -7.17
N ASP A 348 18.22 5.60 -6.82
CA ASP A 348 19.52 6.05 -7.39
C ASP A 348 19.69 5.61 -8.87
N LYS A 349 18.97 4.56 -9.29
CA LYS A 349 19.12 3.96 -10.63
C LYS A 349 17.97 4.30 -11.58
N PHE A 350 16.76 4.43 -11.07
CA PHE A 350 15.53 4.40 -11.85
C PHE A 350 14.76 5.71 -11.73
N ASN A 351 14.09 6.10 -12.80
CA ASN A 351 13.15 7.21 -12.76
C ASN A 351 11.90 6.81 -11.93
N VAL A 352 11.51 7.65 -10.99
CA VAL A 352 10.42 7.38 -10.03
C VAL A 352 9.10 7.07 -10.72
N ASP A 353 8.67 7.91 -11.65
CA ASP A 353 7.38 7.77 -12.33
C ASP A 353 7.29 6.49 -13.15
N THR A 354 8.34 6.15 -13.89
CA THR A 354 8.34 4.91 -14.68
C THR A 354 8.52 3.67 -13.80
N LEU A 355 9.17 3.80 -12.63
CA LEU A 355 9.23 2.74 -11.64
C LEU A 355 7.84 2.48 -11.02
N ARG A 356 7.12 3.55 -10.64
CA ARG A 356 5.73 3.47 -10.17
C ARG A 356 4.86 2.78 -11.21
N PHE A 357 4.92 3.24 -12.46
CA PHE A 357 4.16 2.68 -13.57
C PHE A 357 4.49 1.21 -13.84
N HIS A 358 5.78 0.85 -13.80
CA HIS A 358 6.23 -0.54 -13.95
C HIS A 358 5.67 -1.45 -12.84
N LEU A 359 5.77 -1.03 -11.58
CA LEU A 359 5.26 -1.79 -10.42
C LEU A 359 3.73 -1.97 -10.46
N ILE A 360 3.00 -1.06 -11.10
CA ILE A 360 1.56 -1.19 -11.32
C ILE A 360 1.27 -2.12 -12.52
N LYS A 361 1.88 -1.85 -13.67
CA LYS A 361 1.63 -2.58 -14.93
C LYS A 361 2.10 -4.04 -14.86
N ASN A 362 3.25 -4.31 -14.25
CA ASN A 362 3.88 -5.62 -14.19
C ASN A 362 3.90 -6.24 -12.78
N GLY A 363 3.35 -5.52 -11.78
CA GLY A 363 3.35 -5.93 -10.37
C GLY A 363 2.46 -7.14 -10.05
N PRO A 364 2.50 -7.59 -8.79
CA PRO A 364 1.86 -8.82 -8.33
C PRO A 364 0.36 -8.63 -8.01
N GLU A 365 -0.43 -8.13 -8.95
CA GLU A 365 -1.84 -7.80 -8.70
C GLU A 365 -2.70 -9.03 -8.40
N THR A 366 -2.60 -10.09 -9.21
CA THR A 366 -3.46 -11.29 -9.11
C THR A 366 -2.68 -12.60 -9.07
N ARG A 367 -1.37 -12.54 -9.25
CA ARG A 367 -0.42 -13.66 -9.18
C ARG A 367 0.95 -13.13 -8.79
N ASP A 368 1.80 -14.00 -8.26
CA ASP A 368 3.20 -13.65 -8.01
C ASP A 368 3.82 -13.12 -9.31
N SER A 369 4.62 -12.09 -9.21
CA SER A 369 5.35 -11.49 -10.32
C SER A 369 6.84 -11.39 -10.00
N ASN A 370 7.65 -11.06 -11.01
CA ASN A 370 9.08 -10.93 -10.88
C ASN A 370 9.50 -9.53 -11.32
N PHE A 371 10.48 -8.97 -10.66
CA PHE A 371 11.15 -7.73 -11.06
C PHE A 371 12.55 -8.07 -11.54
N THR A 372 12.88 -7.63 -12.74
CA THR A 372 14.24 -7.58 -13.26
C THR A 372 14.56 -6.18 -13.77
N GLU A 373 15.83 -5.80 -13.75
CA GLU A 373 16.25 -4.50 -14.28
C GLU A 373 15.97 -4.41 -15.78
N GLU A 374 16.09 -5.51 -16.51
CA GLU A 374 15.80 -5.60 -17.94
C GLU A 374 14.33 -5.30 -18.26
N GLU A 375 13.40 -5.91 -17.51
CA GLU A 375 11.96 -5.66 -17.70
C GLU A 375 11.59 -4.23 -17.34
N TYR A 376 12.22 -3.65 -16.31
CA TYR A 376 12.06 -2.24 -15.99
C TYR A 376 12.54 -1.35 -17.14
N ILE A 377 13.75 -1.58 -17.68
CA ILE A 377 14.32 -0.80 -18.80
C ILE A 377 13.39 -0.89 -20.03
N LEU A 378 12.83 -2.06 -20.31
CA LEU A 378 11.85 -2.21 -21.40
C LEU A 378 10.61 -1.34 -21.17
N THR A 379 10.04 -1.34 -19.96
CA THR A 379 8.89 -0.51 -19.62
C THR A 379 9.22 0.97 -19.70
N HIS A 380 10.36 1.39 -19.12
CA HIS A 380 10.83 2.78 -19.16
C HIS A 380 11.00 3.27 -20.61
N ASN A 381 11.65 2.47 -21.45
CA ASN A 381 11.87 2.81 -22.86
C ASN A 381 10.57 2.80 -23.68
N GLU A 382 9.63 1.92 -23.34
CA GLU A 382 8.29 1.92 -23.97
C GLU A 382 7.56 3.23 -23.66
N VAL A 383 7.52 3.67 -22.40
CA VAL A 383 6.93 4.95 -21.98
C VAL A 383 7.67 6.13 -22.63
N THR A 384 9.00 6.11 -22.66
CA THR A 384 9.82 7.14 -23.31
C THR A 384 9.50 7.26 -24.78
N ASN A 385 9.39 6.15 -25.49
CA ASN A 385 9.12 6.14 -26.93
C ASN A 385 7.67 6.54 -27.24
N LYS A 386 6.70 6.11 -26.44
CA LYS A 386 5.28 6.38 -26.72
C LYS A 386 4.87 7.77 -26.21
N LEU A 387 5.10 8.08 -24.94
CA LEU A 387 4.70 9.36 -24.34
C LEU A 387 5.75 10.46 -24.62
N GLY A 388 7.00 10.19 -24.28
CA GLY A 388 8.08 11.18 -24.42
C GLY A 388 8.23 11.69 -25.86
N ASN A 389 8.27 10.78 -26.84
CA ASN A 389 8.35 11.16 -28.25
C ASN A 389 7.09 11.89 -28.74
N PHE A 390 5.89 11.44 -28.32
CA PHE A 390 4.65 12.09 -28.74
C PHE A 390 4.59 13.55 -28.27
N VAL A 391 4.89 13.78 -26.99
CA VAL A 391 4.95 15.14 -26.42
C VAL A 391 6.00 15.98 -27.15
N ASN A 392 7.21 15.42 -27.34
CA ASN A 392 8.32 16.15 -27.93
C ASN A 392 8.06 16.53 -29.40
N ARG A 393 7.59 15.58 -30.23
CA ARG A 393 7.31 15.84 -31.65
C ARG A 393 6.11 16.75 -31.90
N THR A 394 5.17 16.81 -30.95
CA THR A 394 4.01 17.71 -31.01
C THR A 394 4.39 19.11 -30.55
N LEU A 395 4.83 19.27 -29.31
CA LEU A 395 5.04 20.57 -28.67
C LEU A 395 6.36 21.25 -29.08
N LYS A 396 7.33 20.51 -29.61
CA LYS A 396 8.59 21.01 -30.18
C LYS A 396 8.66 20.89 -31.70
N TYR A 397 7.49 20.85 -32.34
CA TYR A 397 7.47 20.84 -33.82
C TYR A 397 8.25 22.04 -34.37
N LYS A 398 9.11 21.79 -35.38
CA LYS A 398 10.00 22.83 -35.93
C LYS A 398 9.23 24.06 -36.42
N GLY A 399 9.48 25.21 -35.83
CA GLY A 399 8.81 26.48 -36.16
C GLY A 399 7.54 26.75 -35.34
N LEU A 400 7.07 25.81 -34.53
CA LEU A 400 5.93 26.02 -33.65
C LEU A 400 6.37 26.82 -32.42
N THR A 401 5.77 27.97 -32.16
CA THR A 401 6.02 28.83 -31.00
C THR A 401 4.82 28.92 -30.06
N ASN A 402 3.64 28.62 -30.56
CA ASN A 402 2.38 28.72 -29.85
C ASN A 402 1.47 27.55 -30.23
N ILE A 403 0.57 27.16 -29.35
CA ILE A 403 -0.54 26.25 -29.68
C ILE A 403 -1.37 26.90 -30.81
N PRO A 404 -1.54 26.24 -31.96
CA PRO A 404 -2.24 26.85 -33.08
C PRO A 404 -3.74 27.02 -32.83
N ASN A 405 -4.37 27.94 -33.61
CA ASN A 405 -5.83 28.12 -33.62
C ASN A 405 -6.50 27.03 -34.47
N GLY A 406 -6.36 25.77 -34.07
CA GLY A 406 -6.99 24.64 -34.74
C GLY A 406 -8.38 24.29 -34.17
N ASN A 407 -9.07 23.39 -34.83
CA ASN A 407 -10.29 22.78 -34.34
C ASN A 407 -9.99 21.38 -33.83
N MET A 408 -10.67 20.98 -32.73
CA MET A 408 -10.58 19.64 -32.19
C MET A 408 -11.23 18.64 -33.14
N ASP A 409 -10.60 17.51 -33.33
CA ASP A 409 -11.18 16.35 -33.98
C ASP A 409 -12.21 15.69 -33.07
N GLU A 410 -13.49 15.67 -33.48
CA GLU A 410 -14.59 15.18 -32.64
C GLU A 410 -14.54 13.66 -32.39
N GLU A 411 -13.94 12.87 -33.27
CA GLU A 411 -13.76 11.44 -33.07
C GLU A 411 -12.69 11.21 -31.97
N VAL A 412 -11.62 11.99 -32.03
CA VAL A 412 -10.57 11.96 -31.00
C VAL A 412 -11.11 12.42 -29.64
N LYS A 413 -11.92 13.49 -29.63
CA LYS A 413 -12.56 13.97 -28.40
C LYS A 413 -13.39 12.87 -27.75
N LYS A 414 -14.28 12.24 -28.51
CA LYS A 414 -15.09 11.13 -28.01
C LYS A 414 -14.23 9.97 -27.50
N TYR A 415 -13.17 9.63 -28.21
CA TYR A 415 -12.26 8.58 -27.78
C TYR A 415 -11.60 8.91 -26.42
N LEU A 416 -11.20 10.17 -26.20
CA LEU A 416 -10.66 10.62 -24.93
C LEU A 416 -11.70 10.52 -23.80
N GLU A 417 -12.92 11.00 -24.03
CA GLU A 417 -14.02 10.90 -23.06
C GLU A 417 -14.31 9.44 -22.68
N ASP A 418 -14.33 8.53 -23.66
CA ASP A 418 -14.51 7.09 -23.42
C ASP A 418 -13.34 6.51 -22.56
N LYS A 419 -12.09 6.98 -22.77
CA LYS A 419 -10.93 6.56 -21.97
C LYS A 419 -11.02 6.97 -20.50
N TYR A 420 -11.56 8.14 -20.17
CA TYR A 420 -11.84 8.51 -18.77
C TYR A 420 -12.79 7.50 -18.11
N VAL A 421 -13.83 7.07 -18.82
CA VAL A 421 -14.78 6.07 -18.30
C VAL A 421 -14.12 4.70 -18.14
N GLU A 422 -13.39 4.21 -19.16
CA GLU A 422 -12.76 2.90 -19.13
C GLU A 422 -11.71 2.79 -18.02
N ILE A 423 -10.82 3.79 -17.87
CA ILE A 423 -9.79 3.80 -16.84
C ILE A 423 -10.41 3.93 -15.45
N SER A 424 -11.43 4.79 -15.30
CA SER A 424 -12.21 4.95 -14.07
C SER A 424 -12.80 3.61 -13.60
N GLN A 425 -13.46 2.87 -14.48
CA GLN A 425 -14.05 1.57 -14.18
C GLN A 425 -12.99 0.56 -13.70
N ASN A 426 -11.82 0.53 -14.35
CA ASN A 426 -10.75 -0.36 -13.91
C ASN A 426 -10.21 0.01 -12.52
N ILE A 427 -10.02 1.30 -12.23
CA ILE A 427 -9.55 1.76 -10.90
C ILE A 427 -10.59 1.42 -9.82
N GLU A 428 -11.87 1.73 -10.05
CA GLU A 428 -12.97 1.43 -9.11
C GLU A 428 -13.12 -0.08 -8.85
N ASN A 429 -12.79 -0.92 -9.83
CA ASN A 429 -12.78 -2.38 -9.71
C ASN A 429 -11.47 -2.95 -9.17
N ILE A 430 -10.52 -2.09 -8.74
CA ILE A 430 -9.20 -2.49 -8.25
C ILE A 430 -8.35 -3.29 -9.28
N GLU A 431 -8.54 -3.00 -10.56
CA GLU A 431 -7.86 -3.61 -11.71
C GLU A 431 -6.80 -2.64 -12.30
N PHE A 432 -5.80 -2.30 -11.49
CA PHE A 432 -4.83 -1.24 -11.82
C PHE A 432 -3.95 -1.59 -13.01
N LYS A 433 -3.63 -2.87 -13.20
CA LYS A 433 -2.92 -3.37 -14.38
C LYS A 433 -3.70 -3.09 -15.67
N ASN A 434 -5.02 -3.33 -15.65
CA ASN A 434 -5.88 -3.04 -16.78
C ASN A 434 -5.95 -1.53 -17.03
N ALA A 435 -6.06 -0.71 -15.96
CA ALA A 435 -6.02 0.75 -16.08
C ALA A 435 -4.71 1.23 -16.74
N ALA A 436 -3.54 0.72 -16.32
CA ALA A 436 -2.25 1.03 -16.93
C ALA A 436 -2.18 0.61 -18.40
N ASN A 437 -2.75 -0.55 -18.77
CA ASN A 437 -2.82 -0.99 -20.16
C ASN A 437 -3.70 -0.06 -21.02
N LYS A 438 -4.83 0.46 -20.45
CA LYS A 438 -5.68 1.45 -21.16
C LYS A 438 -4.94 2.78 -21.41
N ILE A 439 -4.05 3.18 -20.50
CA ILE A 439 -3.15 4.32 -20.72
C ILE A 439 -2.21 4.02 -21.90
N MET A 440 -1.61 2.82 -21.96
CA MET A 440 -0.73 2.45 -23.07
C MET A 440 -1.47 2.39 -24.41
N GLU A 441 -2.71 1.89 -24.44
CA GLU A 441 -3.59 1.92 -25.63
C GLU A 441 -3.84 3.37 -26.09
N LEU A 442 -4.08 4.30 -25.16
CA LEU A 442 -4.23 5.73 -25.50
C LEU A 442 -2.95 6.30 -26.13
N LEU A 443 -1.77 5.96 -25.58
CA LEU A 443 -0.49 6.39 -26.15
C LEU A 443 -0.25 5.84 -27.56
N ASP A 444 -0.63 4.60 -27.82
CA ASP A 444 -0.57 3.99 -29.16
C ASP A 444 -1.51 4.70 -30.13
N TYR A 445 -2.74 4.96 -29.71
CA TYR A 445 -3.72 5.73 -30.49
C TYR A 445 -3.21 7.14 -30.84
N ALA A 446 -2.66 7.86 -29.86
CA ALA A 446 -2.10 9.19 -30.04
C ALA A 446 -0.99 9.22 -31.09
N ASN A 447 -0.07 8.26 -31.02
CA ASN A 447 1.02 8.13 -31.99
C ASN A 447 0.50 7.78 -33.39
N LYS A 448 -0.46 6.87 -33.48
CA LYS A 448 -1.10 6.48 -34.74
C LYS A 448 -1.80 7.68 -35.39
N TYR A 449 -2.60 8.43 -34.62
CA TYR A 449 -3.28 9.64 -35.12
C TYR A 449 -2.30 10.66 -35.72
N TYR A 450 -1.18 10.94 -35.00
CA TYR A 450 -0.15 11.84 -35.51
C TYR A 450 0.49 11.34 -36.82
N ASP A 451 0.80 10.03 -36.90
CA ASP A 451 1.44 9.45 -38.07
C ASP A 451 0.50 9.38 -39.30
N GLU A 452 -0.78 9.11 -39.09
CA GLU A 452 -1.80 9.08 -40.16
C GLU A 452 -2.15 10.47 -40.65
N SER A 453 -2.21 11.47 -39.76
CA SER A 453 -2.45 12.88 -40.13
C SER A 453 -1.28 13.52 -40.89
N LYS A 454 -0.05 13.04 -40.72
CA LYS A 454 1.17 13.49 -41.40
C LYS A 454 1.38 15.03 -41.34
N PRO A 455 1.50 15.63 -40.15
CA PRO A 455 1.64 17.09 -40.02
C PRO A 455 2.84 17.66 -40.78
N TRP A 456 3.90 16.87 -41.04
CA TRP A 456 5.04 17.27 -41.87
C TRP A 456 4.72 17.42 -43.37
N VAL A 457 3.59 16.89 -43.84
CA VAL A 457 3.03 17.10 -45.18
C VAL A 457 2.07 18.26 -45.12
N GLN A 458 1.12 18.24 -44.17
CA GLN A 458 0.09 19.25 -44.00
C GLN A 458 0.63 20.67 -43.90
N ILE A 459 1.73 20.90 -43.16
CA ILE A 459 2.35 22.23 -43.03
C ILE A 459 2.76 22.85 -44.39
N LYS A 460 2.93 22.02 -45.43
CA LYS A 460 3.31 22.47 -46.79
C LYS A 460 2.13 22.58 -47.73
N GLU A 461 1.08 21.78 -47.51
CA GLU A 461 -0.04 21.64 -48.45
C GLU A 461 -1.31 22.33 -47.94
N ASN A 462 -1.58 22.28 -46.64
CA ASN A 462 -2.77 22.85 -46.01
C ASN A 462 -2.48 23.23 -44.55
N GLU A 463 -2.25 24.52 -44.32
CA GLU A 463 -1.95 25.06 -42.98
C GLU A 463 -3.11 24.88 -41.99
N GLU A 464 -4.37 24.89 -42.47
CA GLU A 464 -5.54 24.67 -41.62
C GLU A 464 -5.54 23.22 -41.06
N ASP A 465 -5.31 22.23 -41.90
CA ASP A 465 -5.21 20.82 -41.46
C ASP A 465 -4.04 20.63 -40.49
N PHE A 466 -2.91 21.26 -40.76
CA PHE A 466 -1.78 21.25 -39.83
C PHE A 466 -2.16 21.82 -38.47
N ASN A 467 -2.82 22.99 -38.45
CA ASN A 467 -3.25 23.64 -37.20
C ASN A 467 -4.24 22.76 -36.41
N ASN A 468 -5.21 22.14 -37.10
CA ASN A 468 -6.19 21.24 -36.51
C ASN A 468 -5.48 20.00 -35.89
N THR A 469 -4.56 19.40 -36.63
CA THR A 469 -3.81 18.22 -36.17
C THR A 469 -2.96 18.54 -34.94
N ILE A 470 -2.17 19.61 -34.95
CA ILE A 470 -1.31 20.00 -33.83
C ILE A 470 -2.14 20.41 -32.60
N TYR A 471 -3.25 21.12 -32.82
CA TYR A 471 -4.18 21.45 -31.73
C TYR A 471 -4.77 20.19 -31.11
N THR A 472 -5.30 19.27 -31.93
CA THR A 472 -5.83 17.97 -31.44
C THR A 472 -4.78 17.17 -30.67
N CYS A 473 -3.55 17.06 -31.20
CA CYS A 473 -2.46 16.38 -30.48
C CYS A 473 -2.11 17.06 -29.15
N SER A 474 -2.18 18.40 -29.08
CA SER A 474 -1.96 19.14 -27.83
C SER A 474 -3.06 18.88 -26.81
N VAL A 475 -4.32 18.77 -27.26
CA VAL A 475 -5.45 18.36 -26.41
C VAL A 475 -5.30 16.92 -25.93
N ILE A 476 -4.84 15.99 -26.79
CA ILE A 476 -4.52 14.61 -26.36
C ILE A 476 -3.47 14.63 -25.24
N ILE A 477 -2.38 15.39 -25.38
CA ILE A 477 -1.31 15.52 -24.37
C ILE A 477 -1.88 16.06 -23.06
N ALA A 478 -2.75 17.06 -23.11
CA ALA A 478 -3.40 17.61 -21.92
C ALA A 478 -4.22 16.54 -21.17
N ASN A 479 -5.03 15.78 -21.89
CA ASN A 479 -5.85 14.72 -21.30
C ASN A 479 -5.01 13.54 -20.79
N ILE A 480 -3.92 13.19 -21.49
CA ILE A 480 -2.94 12.22 -20.96
C ILE A 480 -2.44 12.68 -19.59
N SER A 481 -2.12 13.97 -19.39
CA SER A 481 -1.62 14.46 -18.09
C SER A 481 -2.60 14.21 -16.94
N ASN A 482 -3.91 14.31 -17.18
CA ASN A 482 -4.91 14.00 -16.16
C ASN A 482 -5.02 12.48 -15.92
N LEU A 483 -5.02 11.67 -16.97
CA LEU A 483 -5.20 10.23 -16.89
C LEU A 483 -3.99 9.51 -16.28
N ILE A 484 -2.77 10.07 -16.41
CA ILE A 484 -1.56 9.48 -15.82
C ILE A 484 -1.21 10.02 -14.42
N GLU A 485 -1.90 11.05 -13.91
CA GLU A 485 -1.61 11.68 -12.61
C GLU A 485 -1.52 10.65 -11.47
N ALA A 486 -2.42 9.69 -11.44
CA ALA A 486 -2.44 8.66 -10.41
C ALA A 486 -1.25 7.68 -10.50
N PHE A 487 -0.65 7.55 -11.67
CA PHE A 487 0.42 6.59 -11.98
C PHE A 487 1.81 7.23 -12.03
N MET A 488 1.90 8.39 -12.68
CA MET A 488 3.14 9.14 -12.97
C MET A 488 2.95 10.63 -12.65
N PRO A 489 2.85 11.01 -11.37
CA PRO A 489 2.44 12.35 -10.94
C PRO A 489 3.42 13.46 -11.35
N GLU A 490 4.74 13.22 -11.31
CA GLU A 490 5.74 14.21 -11.71
C GLU A 490 5.67 14.50 -13.22
N THR A 491 5.53 13.46 -14.03
CA THR A 491 5.37 13.56 -15.48
C THR A 491 4.09 14.30 -15.85
N ALA A 492 2.98 13.98 -15.16
CA ALA A 492 1.71 14.68 -15.33
C ALA A 492 1.88 16.17 -15.02
N GLN A 493 2.54 16.52 -13.94
CA GLN A 493 2.78 17.91 -13.55
C GLN A 493 3.68 18.64 -14.56
N LYS A 494 4.73 17.99 -15.09
CA LYS A 494 5.59 18.56 -16.15
C LYS A 494 4.77 18.90 -17.40
N ILE A 495 3.90 18.00 -17.86
CA ILE A 495 3.02 18.23 -19.01
C ILE A 495 2.07 19.41 -18.75
N ARG A 496 1.44 19.46 -17.58
CA ARG A 496 0.56 20.58 -17.21
C ARG A 496 1.29 21.92 -17.22
N ASN A 497 2.52 21.95 -16.74
CA ASN A 497 3.34 23.15 -16.76
C ASN A 497 3.62 23.62 -18.20
N TYR A 498 3.86 22.69 -19.14
CA TYR A 498 4.06 23.05 -20.56
C TYR A 498 2.83 23.63 -21.21
N LEU A 499 1.65 23.18 -20.80
CA LEU A 499 0.36 23.58 -21.38
C LEU A 499 -0.44 24.55 -20.51
N ASN A 500 0.16 25.07 -19.42
CA ASN A 500 -0.46 26.00 -18.46
C ASN A 500 -1.81 25.49 -17.93
N ILE A 501 -1.91 24.19 -17.63
CA ILE A 501 -3.13 23.55 -17.15
C ILE A 501 -3.16 23.58 -15.62
N ALA A 502 -4.15 24.27 -15.05
CA ALA A 502 -4.41 24.31 -13.62
C ALA A 502 -5.39 23.22 -13.16
N ASP A 503 -6.32 22.83 -14.04
CA ASP A 503 -7.35 21.82 -13.73
C ASP A 503 -6.74 20.41 -13.70
N LYS A 504 -6.93 19.75 -12.54
CA LYS A 504 -6.49 18.36 -12.29
C LYS A 504 -7.68 17.40 -12.19
N SER A 505 -8.88 17.87 -12.49
CA SER A 505 -10.09 17.05 -12.39
C SER A 505 -10.09 15.88 -13.36
N TRP A 506 -10.80 14.82 -13.01
CA TRP A 506 -10.95 13.62 -13.86
C TRP A 506 -11.99 13.84 -14.96
N ASN A 507 -11.74 14.83 -15.83
CA ASN A 507 -12.61 15.21 -16.92
C ASN A 507 -11.80 15.55 -18.16
N TYR A 508 -12.47 15.47 -19.33
CA TYR A 508 -11.93 15.98 -20.58
C TYR A 508 -11.62 17.48 -20.46
N ILE A 509 -10.46 17.88 -20.91
CA ILE A 509 -9.99 19.26 -20.93
C ILE A 509 -9.45 19.65 -22.31
N GLU A 510 -9.57 20.93 -22.64
CA GLU A 510 -8.95 21.52 -23.84
C GLU A 510 -7.78 22.43 -23.44
N VAL A 511 -6.92 22.73 -24.41
CA VAL A 511 -5.79 23.65 -24.21
C VAL A 511 -6.14 25.04 -24.76
N GLU A 512 -5.52 26.07 -24.18
CA GLU A 512 -5.70 27.45 -24.65
C GLU A 512 -5.06 27.61 -26.03
N LYS A 513 -5.86 28.06 -27.01
CA LYS A 513 -5.37 28.42 -28.34
C LYS A 513 -4.50 29.67 -28.28
N GLY A 514 -3.36 29.64 -28.95
CA GLY A 514 -2.39 30.74 -28.92
C GLY A 514 -1.44 30.70 -27.71
N LEU A 515 -1.59 29.73 -26.78
CA LEU A 515 -0.67 29.55 -25.67
C LEU A 515 0.77 29.45 -26.16
N LYS A 516 1.66 30.27 -25.60
CA LYS A 516 3.09 30.24 -25.91
C LYS A 516 3.76 29.00 -25.35
N LEU A 517 4.51 28.31 -26.17
CA LEU A 517 5.27 27.11 -25.79
C LEU A 517 6.69 27.50 -25.39
N GLU A 518 7.01 27.39 -24.11
CA GLU A 518 8.30 27.78 -23.55
C GLU A 518 8.90 26.65 -22.71
N ASN A 519 10.22 26.56 -22.71
CA ASN A 519 11.00 25.68 -21.82
C ASN A 519 10.62 24.20 -21.86
N ILE A 520 10.13 23.71 -23.00
CA ILE A 520 9.74 22.30 -23.15
C ILE A 520 11.00 21.44 -23.22
N GLN A 521 11.16 20.58 -22.21
CA GLN A 521 12.26 19.61 -22.11
C GLN A 521 11.76 18.19 -22.46
N ALA A 522 12.69 17.28 -22.69
CA ALA A 522 12.34 15.87 -22.79
C ALA A 522 11.79 15.36 -21.44
N LEU A 523 10.70 14.60 -21.49
CA LEU A 523 10.10 14.04 -20.26
C LEU A 523 10.99 12.96 -19.65
N PHE A 524 11.65 12.17 -20.50
CA PHE A 524 12.48 11.05 -20.12
C PHE A 524 13.74 10.99 -20.97
N GLU A 525 14.80 10.43 -20.41
CA GLU A 525 15.99 10.01 -21.11
C GLU A 525 15.92 8.51 -21.37
N ARG A 526 16.36 8.05 -22.54
CA ARG A 526 16.35 6.64 -22.89
C ARG A 526 17.42 5.91 -22.07
N MET A 527 17.06 4.78 -21.48
CA MET A 527 18.01 3.91 -20.78
C MET A 527 18.59 2.87 -21.75
N SER A 528 19.90 2.67 -21.71
CA SER A 528 20.59 1.55 -22.34
C SER A 528 20.69 0.39 -21.34
N ASN A 529 20.64 -0.86 -21.85
CA ASN A 529 21.07 -1.97 -21.00
C ASN A 529 22.53 -1.68 -20.59
N ALA A 530 22.82 -1.76 -19.29
CA ALA A 530 24.19 -1.71 -18.83
C ALA A 530 24.96 -2.79 -19.59
N GLU A 531 26.05 -2.42 -20.23
CA GLU A 531 26.95 -3.39 -20.85
C GLU A 531 27.37 -4.40 -19.78
N GLN A 532 27.12 -5.69 -20.08
CA GLN A 532 27.52 -6.82 -19.25
C GLN A 532 29.03 -6.83 -18.99
#